data_4ede4e4f00b618339737cb8e79b118c3
#
_entry.id   4ede4e4f00b618339737cb8e79b118c3
#
_cell.length_a   1.000
_cell.length_b   1.000
_cell.length_c   1.000
_cell.angle_alpha   90.00
_cell.angle_beta   90.00
_cell.angle_gamma   90.00
#
_symmetry.space_group_name_H-M   'P 1'
#
loop_
_entity.id
_entity.type
_entity.pdbx_description
1 polymer ?
#
loop_
_entity_poly.entity_id
_entity_poly.type
_entity_poly.pdbx_seq_one_letter_code
_entity_poly.pdbx_strand_id
1 'polypeptide(L)'
;GTTSPGRPKSDADDYRYFPEPDLLPVEPSIELIEELRAALPESPAARRRRLKAEWGFTDLEFQDVANGGILAEVEATIAAGASPASARKWWTGEIARIANAQDREASDLVSPADVAALQRLVDAGTLTDKLARQVLEGVIAGEGTPQEVVDARGLAVVSDDGALIAAIDEALASQPDVLEKIRDGK
;
A
#
# COMPACT_ATOMS: atom_id res chain seq x y z
N GLY A 1 21.82 41.21 -9.96
CA GLY A 1 23.02 41.05 -9.15
C GLY A 1 23.82 39.84 -9.64
N THR A 2 25.13 39.98 -9.78
CA THR A 2 26.05 38.88 -10.10
C THR A 2 26.61 38.31 -8.80
N THR A 3 26.55 36.99 -8.67
CA THR A 3 27.23 36.26 -7.59
C THR A 3 28.66 35.98 -7.98
N SER A 4 29.63 36.25 -7.12
CA SER A 4 31.01 35.81 -7.29
C SER A 4 31.33 34.67 -6.33
N PRO A 5 32.18 33.70 -6.71
CA PRO A 5 32.59 32.66 -5.79
C PRO A 5 33.36 33.25 -4.62
N GLY A 6 33.03 32.82 -3.42
CA GLY A 6 33.81 33.11 -2.23
C GLY A 6 35.10 32.28 -2.16
N ARG A 7 35.88 32.45 -1.08
CA ARG A 7 37.08 31.64 -0.84
C ARG A 7 36.72 30.17 -0.68
N PRO A 8 37.34 29.24 -1.42
CA PRO A 8 37.14 27.81 -1.20
C PRO A 8 37.64 27.42 0.20
N LYS A 9 36.79 26.74 0.96
CA LYS A 9 37.14 26.17 2.27
C LYS A 9 37.48 24.69 2.07
N SER A 10 38.60 24.41 1.43
CA SER A 10 38.99 23.04 1.06
C SER A 10 40.17 22.52 1.83
N ASP A 11 40.93 23.38 2.54
CA ASP A 11 42.14 22.96 3.24
C ASP A 11 41.83 22.59 4.69
N ALA A 12 42.33 21.44 5.15
CA ALA A 12 42.12 20.91 6.50
C ALA A 12 42.58 21.95 7.57
N ASP A 13 43.65 22.73 7.29
CA ASP A 13 44.17 23.73 8.17
C ASP A 13 43.21 24.89 8.45
N ASP A 14 42.32 25.22 7.50
CA ASP A 14 41.27 26.23 7.68
C ASP A 14 40.28 25.86 8.79
N TYR A 15 40.08 24.57 9.02
CA TYR A 15 39.15 24.01 10.02
C TYR A 15 39.88 23.45 11.25
N ARG A 16 41.22 23.52 11.28
CA ARG A 16 42.05 22.93 12.35
C ARG A 16 41.82 21.44 12.54
N TYR A 17 41.64 20.69 11.44
CA TYR A 17 41.53 19.22 11.43
C TYR A 17 42.94 18.58 11.63
N PHE A 18 43.50 18.72 12.80
CA PHE A 18 44.72 18.04 13.21
C PHE A 18 44.37 16.96 14.25
N PRO A 19 45.17 15.87 14.33
CA PRO A 19 44.97 14.83 15.32
C PRO A 19 44.96 15.42 16.73
N GLU A 20 43.95 15.04 17.52
CA GLU A 20 43.91 15.39 18.94
C GLU A 20 44.90 14.51 19.70
N PRO A 21 45.88 15.06 20.41
CA PRO A 21 46.95 14.28 21.06
C PRO A 21 46.39 13.34 22.15
N ASP A 22 45.25 13.65 22.74
CA ASP A 22 44.61 12.85 23.78
C ASP A 22 43.74 11.70 23.23
N LEU A 23 43.55 11.62 21.93
CA LEU A 23 42.77 10.56 21.26
C LEU A 23 43.70 9.59 20.54
N LEU A 24 43.65 8.34 20.97
CA LEU A 24 44.40 7.27 20.28
C LEU A 24 43.72 6.94 18.95
N PRO A 25 44.52 6.61 17.91
CA PRO A 25 43.97 6.10 16.64
C PRO A 25 43.10 4.86 16.88
N VAL A 26 41.93 4.83 16.23
CA VAL A 26 41.07 3.65 16.22
C VAL A 26 41.39 2.84 14.97
N GLU A 27 41.97 1.66 15.17
CA GLU A 27 42.35 0.74 14.11
C GLU A 27 41.52 -0.55 14.21
N PRO A 28 40.32 -0.59 13.62
CA PRO A 28 39.49 -1.80 13.62
C PRO A 28 40.21 -2.89 12.80
N SER A 29 40.12 -4.14 13.25
CA SER A 29 40.69 -5.27 12.49
C SER A 29 39.91 -5.47 11.19
N ILE A 30 40.57 -6.08 10.20
CA ILE A 30 39.94 -6.39 8.90
C ILE A 30 38.76 -7.34 9.11
N GLU A 31 38.88 -8.29 10.02
CA GLU A 31 37.86 -9.26 10.38
C GLU A 31 36.58 -8.55 10.90
N LEU A 32 36.77 -7.59 11.80
CA LEU A 32 35.65 -6.78 12.33
C LEU A 32 34.98 -5.96 11.22
N ILE A 33 35.77 -5.36 10.32
CA ILE A 33 35.22 -4.60 9.18
C ILE A 33 34.41 -5.50 8.27
N GLU A 34 34.88 -6.71 7.95
CA GLU A 34 34.13 -7.66 7.11
C GLU A 34 32.88 -8.20 7.83
N GLU A 35 32.95 -8.48 9.12
CA GLU A 35 31.78 -8.85 9.93
C GLU A 35 30.70 -7.76 9.91
N LEU A 36 31.08 -6.52 10.17
CA LEU A 36 30.15 -5.39 10.12
C LEU A 36 29.59 -5.18 8.71
N ARG A 37 30.41 -5.32 7.67
CA ARG A 37 29.95 -5.22 6.28
C ARG A 37 28.95 -6.30 5.92
N ALA A 38 29.15 -7.53 6.37
CA ALA A 38 28.22 -8.64 6.17
C ALA A 38 26.90 -8.46 6.94
N ALA A 39 26.97 -7.81 8.10
CA ALA A 39 25.80 -7.52 8.93
C ALA A 39 24.99 -6.29 8.48
N LEU A 40 25.53 -5.47 7.57
CA LEU A 40 24.83 -4.29 7.09
C LEU A 40 23.55 -4.71 6.33
N PRO A 41 22.40 -4.12 6.67
CA PRO A 41 21.19 -4.31 5.88
C PRO A 41 21.35 -3.72 4.47
N GLU A 42 20.47 -4.14 3.57
CA GLU A 42 20.41 -3.57 2.23
C GLU A 42 20.30 -2.03 2.29
N SER A 43 21.15 -1.34 1.54
CA SER A 43 21.11 0.13 1.55
C SER A 43 19.77 0.66 1.01
N PRO A 44 19.24 1.81 1.50
CA PRO A 44 17.98 2.38 1.03
C PRO A 44 17.95 2.58 -0.49
N ALA A 45 19.07 2.95 -1.10
CA ALA A 45 19.17 3.13 -2.54
C ALA A 45 19.10 1.80 -3.30
N ALA A 46 19.74 0.74 -2.78
CA ALA A 46 19.67 -0.60 -3.37
C ALA A 46 18.24 -1.16 -3.26
N ARG A 47 17.63 -1.07 -2.07
CA ARG A 47 16.24 -1.48 -1.82
C ARG A 47 15.27 -0.82 -2.80
N ARG A 48 15.35 0.51 -2.97
CA ARG A 48 14.48 1.23 -3.90
C ARG A 48 14.63 0.73 -5.34
N ARG A 49 15.87 0.50 -5.80
CA ARG A 49 16.11 -0.03 -7.16
C ARG A 49 15.55 -1.44 -7.32
N ARG A 50 15.79 -2.31 -6.33
CA ARG A 50 15.28 -3.69 -6.35
C ARG A 50 13.76 -3.71 -6.37
N LEU A 51 13.11 -3.04 -5.42
CA LEU A 51 11.65 -3.03 -5.30
C LEU A 51 10.97 -2.46 -6.54
N LYS A 52 11.51 -1.38 -7.11
CA LYS A 52 10.98 -0.83 -8.35
C LYS A 52 11.03 -1.84 -9.50
N ALA A 53 12.15 -2.57 -9.64
CA ALA A 53 12.32 -3.57 -10.69
C ALA A 53 11.41 -4.79 -10.45
N GLU A 54 11.32 -5.28 -9.21
CA GLU A 54 10.48 -6.42 -8.83
C GLU A 54 8.99 -6.15 -9.02
N TRP A 55 8.55 -4.95 -8.69
CA TRP A 55 7.12 -4.57 -8.79
C TRP A 55 6.71 -4.14 -10.20
N GLY A 56 7.66 -3.87 -11.08
CA GLY A 56 7.39 -3.40 -12.43
C GLY A 56 6.78 -1.99 -12.49
N PHE A 57 6.99 -1.18 -11.47
CA PHE A 57 6.45 0.17 -11.42
C PHE A 57 7.20 1.12 -12.35
N THR A 58 6.46 2.02 -12.98
CA THR A 58 7.01 3.20 -13.64
C THR A 58 7.68 4.12 -12.62
N ASP A 59 8.49 5.09 -13.09
CA ASP A 59 9.13 6.08 -12.21
C ASP A 59 8.10 6.83 -11.36
N LEU A 60 6.99 7.24 -11.98
CA LEU A 60 5.93 7.98 -11.31
C LEU A 60 5.25 7.14 -10.22
N GLU A 61 4.84 5.93 -10.55
CA GLU A 61 4.19 5.02 -9.59
C GLU A 61 5.07 4.70 -8.38
N PHE A 62 6.37 4.52 -8.62
CA PHE A 62 7.32 4.28 -7.54
C PHE A 62 7.54 5.54 -6.69
N GLN A 63 7.60 6.72 -7.33
CA GLN A 63 7.69 7.99 -6.61
C GLN A 63 6.47 8.26 -5.73
N ASP A 64 5.27 7.95 -6.19
CA ASP A 64 4.04 8.10 -5.39
C ASP A 64 4.14 7.31 -4.07
N VAL A 65 4.56 6.04 -4.16
CA VAL A 65 4.74 5.17 -2.99
C VAL A 65 5.88 5.67 -2.09
N ALA A 66 7.01 6.07 -2.67
CA ALA A 66 8.18 6.53 -1.93
C ALA A 66 7.94 7.88 -1.22
N ASN A 67 7.30 8.82 -1.91
CA ASN A 67 6.97 10.15 -1.37
C ASN A 67 5.83 10.08 -0.34
N GLY A 68 4.92 9.13 -0.49
CA GLY A 68 3.88 8.85 0.50
C GLY A 68 4.38 8.20 1.79
N GLY A 69 5.67 7.85 1.86
CA GLY A 69 6.27 7.20 3.05
C GLY A 69 5.81 5.75 3.28
N ILE A 70 5.07 5.17 2.34
CA ILE A 70 4.38 3.87 2.47
C ILE A 70 5.10 2.71 1.77
N LEU A 71 6.40 2.83 1.56
CA LEU A 71 7.19 1.82 0.85
C LEU A 71 7.22 0.47 1.59
N ALA A 72 7.29 0.51 2.92
CA ALA A 72 7.32 -0.68 3.76
C ALA A 72 5.96 -1.38 3.78
N GLU A 73 4.89 -0.63 3.82
CA GLU A 73 3.50 -1.11 3.84
C GLU A 73 3.15 -1.80 2.52
N VAL A 74 3.53 -1.19 1.38
CA VAL A 74 3.34 -1.79 0.06
C VAL A 74 4.16 -3.08 -0.08
N GLU A 75 5.44 -3.08 0.33
CA GLU A 75 6.30 -4.27 0.32
C GLU A 75 5.68 -5.40 1.17
N ALA A 76 5.24 -5.09 2.39
CA ALA A 76 4.62 -6.06 3.29
C ALA A 76 3.27 -6.59 2.75
N THR A 77 2.48 -5.74 2.11
CA THR A 77 1.20 -6.14 1.49
C THR A 77 1.42 -7.09 0.31
N ILE A 78 2.44 -6.84 -0.50
CA ILE A 78 2.84 -7.75 -1.59
C ILE A 78 3.36 -9.07 -1.03
N ALA A 79 4.19 -9.03 0.01
CA ALA A 79 4.67 -10.24 0.69
C ALA A 79 3.52 -11.06 1.31
N ALA A 80 2.42 -10.42 1.72
CA ALA A 80 1.20 -11.06 2.19
C ALA A 80 0.29 -11.59 1.04
N GLY A 81 0.69 -11.44 -0.22
CA GLY A 81 0.07 -12.07 -1.38
C GLY A 81 -0.76 -11.17 -2.29
N ALA A 82 -0.78 -9.86 -2.07
CA ALA A 82 -1.41 -8.94 -3.01
C ALA A 82 -0.52 -8.67 -4.23
N SER A 83 -1.13 -8.33 -5.37
CA SER A 83 -0.35 -7.84 -6.51
C SER A 83 0.24 -6.46 -6.24
N PRO A 84 1.39 -6.09 -6.86
CA PRO A 84 1.97 -4.76 -6.71
C PRO A 84 0.99 -3.63 -7.06
N ALA A 85 0.24 -3.80 -8.14
CA ALA A 85 -0.76 -2.82 -8.58
C ALA A 85 -1.89 -2.64 -7.55
N SER A 86 -2.40 -3.73 -7.00
CA SER A 86 -3.46 -3.70 -5.98
C SER A 86 -2.96 -3.10 -4.67
N ALA A 87 -1.76 -3.48 -4.21
CA ALA A 87 -1.16 -2.91 -3.02
C ALA A 87 -1.00 -1.38 -3.17
N ARG A 88 -0.41 -0.91 -4.28
CA ARG A 88 -0.32 0.52 -4.57
C ARG A 88 -1.69 1.20 -4.57
N LYS A 89 -2.68 0.64 -5.30
CA LYS A 89 -4.05 1.17 -5.39
C LYS A 89 -4.65 1.46 -4.01
N TRP A 90 -4.54 0.51 -3.07
CA TRP A 90 -5.10 0.67 -1.73
C TRP A 90 -4.35 1.72 -0.92
N TRP A 91 -3.02 1.62 -0.86
CA TRP A 91 -2.20 2.48 -0.01
C TRP A 91 -2.14 3.93 -0.50
N THR A 92 -2.01 4.18 -1.81
CA THR A 92 -1.99 5.55 -2.37
C THR A 92 -3.38 6.14 -2.59
N GLY A 93 -4.42 5.31 -2.57
CA GLY A 93 -5.80 5.72 -2.80
C GLY A 93 -6.61 5.85 -1.52
N GLU A 94 -7.41 4.84 -1.21
CA GLU A 94 -8.42 4.90 -0.15
C GLU A 94 -7.82 5.05 1.24
N ILE A 95 -6.73 4.33 1.54
CA ILE A 95 -6.08 4.41 2.86
C ILE A 95 -5.47 5.80 3.04
N ALA A 96 -4.75 6.33 2.04
CA ALA A 96 -4.21 7.68 2.10
C ALA A 96 -5.31 8.74 2.24
N ARG A 97 -6.45 8.58 1.58
CA ARG A 97 -7.60 9.48 1.70
C ARG A 97 -8.12 9.52 3.15
N ILE A 98 -8.27 8.35 3.77
CA ILE A 98 -8.75 8.24 5.16
C ILE A 98 -7.70 8.79 6.13
N ALA A 99 -6.41 8.47 5.95
CA ALA A 99 -5.31 8.96 6.74
C ALA A 99 -5.26 10.49 6.76
N ASN A 100 -5.30 11.10 5.59
CA ASN A 100 -5.32 12.56 5.44
C ASN A 100 -6.55 13.20 6.08
N ALA A 101 -7.73 12.56 5.96
CA ALA A 101 -8.95 13.10 6.57
C ALA A 101 -8.94 13.03 8.11
N GLN A 102 -8.19 12.10 8.68
CA GLN A 102 -8.05 11.89 10.12
C GLN A 102 -6.77 12.50 10.72
N ASP A 103 -5.91 13.10 9.91
CA ASP A 103 -4.58 13.60 10.29
C ASP A 103 -3.75 12.51 11.01
N ARG A 104 -3.71 11.30 10.40
CA ARG A 104 -3.01 10.11 10.92
C ARG A 104 -2.08 9.54 9.86
N GLU A 105 -1.08 8.79 10.30
CA GLU A 105 -0.24 8.01 9.40
C GLU A 105 -1.04 6.82 8.81
N ALA A 106 -0.83 6.55 7.52
CA ALA A 106 -1.51 5.45 6.84
C ALA A 106 -1.20 4.08 7.47
N SER A 107 0.04 3.89 7.95
CA SER A 107 0.50 2.69 8.66
C SER A 107 -0.24 2.39 9.95
N ASP A 108 -0.82 3.43 10.58
CA ASP A 108 -1.55 3.31 11.85
C ASP A 108 -3.03 2.96 11.67
N LEU A 109 -3.51 2.96 10.44
CA LEU A 109 -4.93 2.72 10.15
C LEU A 109 -5.27 1.25 9.98
N VAL A 110 -4.42 0.51 9.27
CA VAL A 110 -4.69 -0.87 8.87
C VAL A 110 -3.39 -1.63 8.66
N SER A 111 -3.38 -2.93 8.96
CA SER A 111 -2.22 -3.77 8.73
C SER A 111 -2.06 -4.15 7.23
N PRO A 112 -0.82 -4.31 6.72
CA PRO A 112 -0.58 -4.83 5.38
C PRO A 112 -1.23 -6.20 5.11
N ALA A 113 -1.33 -7.04 6.14
CA ALA A 113 -1.97 -8.36 6.05
C ALA A 113 -3.48 -8.24 5.81
N ASP A 114 -4.15 -7.28 6.46
CA ASP A 114 -5.57 -7.04 6.26
C ASP A 114 -5.84 -6.45 4.87
N VAL A 115 -4.99 -5.56 4.38
CA VAL A 115 -5.11 -5.03 3.00
C VAL A 115 -4.97 -6.16 1.98
N ALA A 116 -4.02 -7.08 2.18
CA ALA A 116 -3.87 -8.24 1.31
C ALA A 116 -5.06 -9.20 1.43
N ALA A 117 -5.62 -9.40 2.64
CA ALA A 117 -6.81 -10.22 2.85
C ALA A 117 -8.04 -9.60 2.17
N LEU A 118 -8.23 -8.29 2.28
CA LEU A 118 -9.27 -7.55 1.61
C LEU A 118 -9.18 -7.70 0.08
N GLN A 119 -7.97 -7.57 -0.47
CA GLN A 119 -7.77 -7.74 -1.91
C GLN A 119 -8.09 -9.17 -2.37
N ARG A 120 -7.74 -10.19 -1.59
CA ARG A 120 -8.11 -11.58 -1.91
C ARG A 120 -9.64 -11.77 -2.03
N LEU A 121 -10.43 -11.11 -1.20
CA LEU A 121 -11.90 -11.15 -1.29
C LEU A 121 -12.43 -10.47 -2.57
N VAL A 122 -11.76 -9.42 -3.02
CA VAL A 122 -12.06 -8.76 -4.31
C VAL A 122 -11.69 -9.68 -5.47
N ASP A 123 -10.48 -10.27 -5.45
CA ASP A 123 -9.99 -11.15 -6.52
C ASP A 123 -10.83 -12.43 -6.62
N ALA A 124 -11.37 -12.91 -5.50
CA ALA A 124 -12.31 -14.04 -5.46
C ALA A 124 -13.74 -13.69 -5.94
N GLY A 125 -14.02 -12.41 -6.24
CA GLY A 125 -15.36 -11.95 -6.60
C GLY A 125 -16.37 -11.89 -5.44
N THR A 126 -15.92 -12.14 -4.21
CA THR A 126 -16.76 -12.02 -3.01
C THR A 126 -17.15 -10.58 -2.73
N LEU A 127 -16.30 -9.64 -3.08
CA LEU A 127 -16.53 -8.21 -2.93
C LEU A 127 -16.35 -7.46 -4.25
N THR A 128 -17.20 -6.48 -4.48
CA THR A 128 -16.93 -5.42 -5.46
C THR A 128 -16.01 -4.36 -4.84
N ASP A 129 -15.34 -3.54 -5.67
CA ASP A 129 -14.52 -2.42 -5.19
C ASP A 129 -15.27 -1.49 -4.22
N LYS A 130 -16.57 -1.29 -4.44
CA LYS A 130 -17.43 -0.47 -3.57
C LYS A 130 -17.63 -1.12 -2.20
N LEU A 131 -17.92 -2.42 -2.17
CA LEU A 131 -18.09 -3.17 -0.92
C LEU A 131 -16.75 -3.29 -0.17
N ALA A 132 -15.65 -3.48 -0.88
CA ALA A 132 -14.32 -3.56 -0.29
C ALA A 132 -13.94 -2.26 0.46
N ARG A 133 -14.35 -1.08 -0.03
CA ARG A 133 -14.15 0.17 0.73
C ARG A 133 -14.94 0.20 2.03
N GLN A 134 -16.17 -0.31 2.03
CA GLN A 134 -17.00 -0.40 3.25
C GLN A 134 -16.40 -1.39 4.26
N VAL A 135 -15.82 -2.49 3.77
CA VAL A 135 -15.08 -3.44 4.61
C VAL A 135 -13.83 -2.79 5.20
N LEU A 136 -13.05 -2.06 4.37
CA LEU A 136 -11.87 -1.34 4.84
C LEU A 136 -12.21 -0.34 5.95
N GLU A 137 -13.30 0.41 5.81
CA GLU A 137 -13.79 1.34 6.84
C GLU A 137 -14.09 0.61 8.16
N GLY A 138 -14.73 -0.57 8.09
CA GLY A 138 -15.00 -1.40 9.27
C GLY A 138 -13.72 -1.92 9.94
N VAL A 139 -12.73 -2.36 9.15
CA VAL A 139 -11.42 -2.79 9.67
C VAL A 139 -10.71 -1.63 10.37
N ILE A 140 -10.69 -0.45 9.76
CA ILE A 140 -10.10 0.76 10.36
C ILE A 140 -10.84 1.21 11.63
N ALA A 141 -12.14 0.97 11.70
CA ALA A 141 -12.95 1.21 12.90
C ALA A 141 -12.73 0.17 14.02
N GLY A 142 -11.95 -0.88 13.76
CA GLY A 142 -11.63 -1.93 14.73
C GLY A 142 -12.73 -2.99 14.88
N GLU A 143 -13.60 -3.16 13.88
CA GLU A 143 -14.70 -4.14 13.90
C GLU A 143 -14.21 -5.59 13.70
N GLY A 144 -12.96 -5.78 13.30
CA GLY A 144 -12.32 -7.08 13.09
C GLY A 144 -11.52 -7.17 11.80
N THR A 145 -11.18 -8.38 11.42
CA THR A 145 -10.51 -8.69 10.16
C THR A 145 -11.46 -8.45 8.96
N PRO A 146 -10.95 -8.31 7.73
CA PRO A 146 -11.81 -8.14 6.55
C PRO A 146 -12.92 -9.18 6.42
N GLN A 147 -12.65 -10.46 6.71
CA GLN A 147 -13.65 -11.51 6.65
C GLN A 147 -14.73 -11.34 7.73
N GLU A 148 -14.33 -11.03 8.96
CA GLU A 148 -15.27 -10.81 10.06
C GLU A 148 -16.20 -9.64 9.78
N VAL A 149 -15.68 -8.56 9.19
CA VAL A 149 -16.51 -7.41 8.79
C VAL A 149 -17.48 -7.77 7.66
N VAL A 150 -17.04 -8.58 6.67
CA VAL A 150 -17.94 -9.08 5.60
C VAL A 150 -19.08 -9.89 6.19
N ASP A 151 -18.77 -10.82 7.09
CA ASP A 151 -19.76 -11.71 7.71
C ASP A 151 -20.71 -10.93 8.61
N ALA A 152 -20.19 -10.03 9.44
CA ALA A 152 -21.00 -9.22 10.37
C ALA A 152 -21.93 -8.24 9.67
N ARG A 153 -21.49 -7.65 8.56
CA ARG A 153 -22.28 -6.65 7.81
C ARG A 153 -23.08 -7.24 6.63
N GLY A 154 -22.91 -8.53 6.32
CA GLY A 154 -23.57 -9.20 5.20
C GLY A 154 -23.18 -8.60 3.84
N LEU A 155 -21.88 -8.25 3.65
CA LEU A 155 -21.42 -7.50 2.47
C LEU A 155 -20.99 -8.38 1.29
N ALA A 156 -21.12 -9.70 1.39
CA ALA A 156 -20.77 -10.59 0.27
C ALA A 156 -21.70 -10.36 -0.93
N VAL A 157 -21.11 -10.40 -2.14
CA VAL A 157 -21.91 -10.42 -3.37
C VAL A 157 -22.70 -11.72 -3.41
N VAL A 158 -24.00 -11.62 -3.46
CA VAL A 158 -24.87 -12.78 -3.63
C VAL A 158 -24.83 -13.18 -5.12
N SER A 159 -24.04 -14.21 -5.43
CA SER A 159 -23.97 -14.83 -6.78
C SER A 159 -24.95 -16.00 -6.88
N ASP A 160 -26.16 -15.84 -6.35
CA ASP A 160 -27.19 -16.86 -6.52
C ASP A 160 -28.07 -16.48 -7.73
N ASP A 161 -27.64 -16.95 -8.91
CA ASP A 161 -28.42 -16.80 -10.14
C ASP A 161 -29.83 -17.40 -10.00
N GLY A 162 -30.00 -18.43 -9.17
CA GLY A 162 -31.28 -19.02 -8.88
C GLY A 162 -32.22 -18.11 -8.12
N ALA A 163 -31.71 -17.43 -7.07
CA ALA A 163 -32.46 -16.45 -6.32
C ALA A 163 -32.81 -15.21 -7.16
N LEU A 164 -31.86 -14.77 -8.00
CA LEU A 164 -32.07 -13.65 -8.91
C LEU A 164 -33.16 -13.98 -9.97
N ILE A 165 -33.07 -15.16 -10.59
CA ILE A 165 -34.07 -15.62 -11.56
C ILE A 165 -35.43 -15.75 -10.91
N ALA A 166 -35.52 -16.33 -9.70
CA ALA A 166 -36.78 -16.45 -8.97
C ALA A 166 -37.40 -15.08 -8.65
N ALA A 167 -36.58 -14.11 -8.22
CA ALA A 167 -37.01 -12.74 -7.95
C ALA A 167 -37.49 -12.02 -9.24
N ILE A 168 -36.81 -12.24 -10.37
CA ILE A 168 -37.19 -11.72 -11.68
C ILE A 168 -38.52 -12.34 -12.11
N ASP A 169 -38.69 -13.64 -11.97
CA ASP A 169 -39.92 -14.34 -12.34
C ASP A 169 -41.10 -13.89 -11.49
N GLU A 170 -40.88 -13.68 -10.19
CA GLU A 170 -41.91 -13.14 -9.29
C GLU A 170 -42.30 -11.68 -9.66
N ALA A 171 -41.31 -10.84 -9.95
CA ALA A 171 -41.53 -9.46 -10.39
C ALA A 171 -42.29 -9.41 -11.73
N LEU A 172 -41.93 -10.25 -12.69
CA LEU A 172 -42.62 -10.34 -13.99
C LEU A 172 -44.03 -10.92 -13.85
N ALA A 173 -44.26 -11.89 -12.95
CA ALA A 173 -45.57 -12.43 -12.67
C ALA A 173 -46.51 -11.40 -12.02
N SER A 174 -45.94 -10.48 -11.21
CA SER A 174 -46.72 -9.41 -10.55
C SER A 174 -46.99 -8.22 -11.48
N GLN A 175 -46.32 -8.11 -12.63
CA GLN A 175 -46.46 -6.99 -13.58
C GLN A 175 -46.61 -7.47 -15.03
N PRO A 176 -47.75 -8.08 -15.40
CA PRO A 176 -48.00 -8.64 -16.75
C PRO A 176 -47.85 -7.61 -17.87
N ASP A 177 -48.26 -6.36 -17.63
CA ASP A 177 -48.12 -5.26 -18.60
C ASP A 177 -46.69 -4.92 -18.96
N VAL A 178 -45.73 -5.13 -18.05
CA VAL A 178 -44.29 -4.94 -18.29
C VAL A 178 -43.75 -6.10 -19.13
N LEU A 179 -44.21 -7.30 -18.89
CA LEU A 179 -43.83 -8.48 -19.63
C LEU A 179 -44.24 -8.38 -21.12
N GLU A 180 -45.46 -7.85 -21.42
CA GLU A 180 -45.90 -7.57 -22.78
C GLU A 180 -45.03 -6.50 -23.46
N LYS A 181 -44.68 -5.43 -22.77
CA LYS A 181 -43.80 -4.38 -23.29
C LYS A 181 -42.39 -4.88 -23.62
N ILE A 182 -41.83 -5.76 -22.77
CA ILE A 182 -40.50 -6.38 -23.01
C ILE A 182 -40.59 -7.30 -24.23
N ARG A 183 -41.66 -8.08 -24.39
CA ARG A 183 -41.84 -8.95 -25.58
C ARG A 183 -42.02 -8.16 -26.87
N ASP A 184 -42.62 -7.00 -26.79
CA ASP A 184 -42.83 -6.09 -27.92
C ASP A 184 -41.58 -5.22 -28.24
N GLY A 185 -40.51 -5.38 -27.50
CA GLY A 185 -39.26 -4.67 -27.71
C GLY A 185 -39.29 -3.18 -27.37
N LYS A 186 -40.13 -2.79 -26.45
CA LYS A 186 -40.28 -1.39 -25.99
C LYS A 186 -39.69 -1.16 -24.62
#